data_f1f2dc67a0e2b0a4981e7a698d0cfe57
#
_entry.id   f1f2dc67a0e2b0a4981e7a698d0cfe57
#
_cell.length_a   1.000
_cell.length_b   1.000
_cell.length_c   1.000
_cell.angle_alpha   90.00
_cell.angle_beta   90.00
_cell.angle_gamma   90.00
#
_symmetry.space_group_name_H-M   'P 1'
#
loop_
_entity.id
_entity.type
_entity.pdbx_description
1 polymer ?
#
loop_
_entity_poly.entity_id
_entity_poly.type
_entity_poly.pdbx_seq_one_letter_code
_entity_poly.pdbx_strand_id
1 'polypeptide(L)'
;MKKLTVFLCACLCAVSIIAQTQQGFVKTLGHPNKPGVALQGVMIRMRGQMNQVLSGQDGRFSLVVRDKKEGDAIVLQSVRKAGYELKDQSMIGKQLVYSSRVPIEIVMVDLEQLARDKQRIEQKAYQVAEQNYQKKQKQLEGQLQSQQLTIEQYRQQLQQLQENFEKYQSLIGNMAERYARTDYDHLDSLDRVINICIENGELDKADSLIHTVFDPTTVLERNRSAKAEVRAKMELAQQIIDRANEDMEALRRDKDYALRVAALSENLAEEFLANGEKELAVDYLQKSLAIKRIIYGDDSAEVGAVQKKIETIK
;
A
#
# COMPACT_ATOMS: atom_id res chain seq x y z
N MET A 1 43.44 -42.30 -38.78
CA MET A 1 43.46 -41.02 -38.05
C MET A 1 42.04 -40.49 -38.00
N LYS A 2 41.32 -40.77 -36.88
CA LYS A 2 39.96 -40.26 -36.66
C LYS A 2 40.05 -39.23 -35.54
N LYS A 3 39.81 -37.97 -35.87
CA LYS A 3 39.79 -36.86 -34.90
C LYS A 3 38.50 -36.95 -34.07
N LEU A 4 38.68 -37.21 -32.78
CA LEU A 4 37.61 -37.18 -31.77
C LEU A 4 37.37 -35.71 -31.40
N THR A 5 36.29 -35.14 -31.87
CA THR A 5 35.87 -33.79 -31.51
C THR A 5 35.07 -33.90 -30.19
N VAL A 6 35.70 -33.49 -29.10
CA VAL A 6 35.03 -33.34 -27.81
C VAL A 6 34.19 -32.10 -27.84
N PHE A 7 32.86 -32.29 -27.89
CA PHE A 7 31.89 -31.21 -27.72
C PHE A 7 31.76 -30.92 -26.21
N LEU A 8 32.45 -29.89 -25.78
CA LEU A 8 32.28 -29.35 -24.43
C LEU A 8 30.98 -28.58 -24.37
N CYS A 9 29.89 -29.23 -23.95
CA CYS A 9 28.61 -28.58 -23.69
C CYS A 9 28.74 -27.78 -22.37
N ALA A 10 29.14 -26.50 -22.49
CA ALA A 10 29.10 -25.57 -21.40
C ALA A 10 27.62 -25.20 -21.17
N CYS A 11 26.96 -25.90 -20.26
CA CYS A 11 25.71 -25.43 -19.67
C CYS A 11 25.96 -24.11 -18.94
N LEU A 12 25.83 -23.00 -19.64
CA LEU A 12 25.63 -21.69 -19.05
C LEU A 12 24.27 -21.75 -18.32
N CYS A 13 24.30 -22.09 -17.05
CA CYS A 13 23.21 -21.73 -16.14
C CYS A 13 23.13 -20.21 -16.11
N ALA A 14 22.39 -19.62 -17.03
CA ALA A 14 21.94 -18.24 -16.91
C ALA A 14 21.06 -18.19 -15.67
N VAL A 15 21.64 -17.93 -14.51
CA VAL A 15 20.91 -17.49 -13.34
C VAL A 15 20.28 -16.17 -13.76
N SER A 16 19.03 -16.22 -14.21
CA SER A 16 18.23 -15.04 -14.44
C SER A 16 18.11 -14.36 -13.07
N ILE A 17 18.98 -13.39 -12.79
CA ILE A 17 18.82 -12.48 -11.68
C ILE A 17 17.54 -11.72 -12.03
N ILE A 18 16.41 -12.20 -11.54
CA ILE A 18 15.14 -11.47 -11.63
C ILE A 18 15.39 -10.23 -10.79
N ALA A 19 15.69 -9.13 -11.46
CA ALA A 19 15.86 -7.84 -10.81
C ALA A 19 14.55 -7.53 -10.10
N GLN A 20 14.59 -7.54 -8.77
CA GLN A 20 13.44 -7.17 -7.97
C GLN A 20 13.12 -5.72 -8.26
N THR A 21 11.86 -5.42 -8.55
CA THR A 21 11.42 -4.09 -8.94
C THR A 21 10.25 -3.64 -8.08
N GLN A 22 10.33 -2.41 -7.60
CA GLN A 22 9.21 -1.69 -7.01
C GLN A 22 8.48 -0.96 -8.12
N GLN A 23 7.25 -1.34 -8.37
CA GLN A 23 6.37 -0.65 -9.30
C GLN A 23 5.81 0.62 -8.66
N GLY A 24 5.53 1.62 -9.47
CA GLY A 24 4.86 2.82 -9.03
C GLY A 24 4.11 3.52 -10.16
N PHE A 25 3.32 4.51 -9.75
CA PHE A 25 2.48 5.29 -10.64
C PHE A 25 2.51 6.75 -10.23
N VAL A 26 2.69 7.66 -11.19
CA VAL A 26 2.64 9.10 -10.99
C VAL A 26 1.43 9.67 -11.68
N LYS A 27 0.66 10.48 -10.95
CA LYS A 27 -0.48 11.23 -11.48
C LYS A 27 -0.47 12.68 -11.01
N THR A 28 -1.27 13.52 -11.67
CA THR A 28 -1.57 14.87 -11.18
C THR A 28 -2.61 14.80 -10.06
N LEU A 29 -2.76 15.90 -9.33
CA LEU A 29 -3.82 16.11 -8.37
C LEU A 29 -5.19 15.98 -9.05
N GLY A 30 -6.12 15.27 -8.41
CA GLY A 30 -7.52 15.23 -8.83
C GLY A 30 -8.27 16.52 -8.41
N HIS A 31 -9.11 17.06 -9.28
CA HIS A 31 -9.96 18.22 -9.03
C HIS A 31 -11.44 17.81 -8.92
N PRO A 32 -12.33 18.67 -8.43
CA PRO A 32 -13.75 18.33 -8.19
C PRO A 32 -14.46 17.64 -9.37
N ASN A 33 -14.18 18.09 -10.60
CA ASN A 33 -14.84 17.62 -11.82
C ASN A 33 -13.88 16.92 -12.80
N LYS A 34 -12.63 16.68 -12.40
CA LYS A 34 -11.61 16.11 -13.28
C LYS A 34 -10.67 15.23 -12.46
N PRO A 35 -10.68 13.92 -12.68
CA PRO A 35 -9.72 13.04 -11.99
C PRO A 35 -8.28 13.40 -12.36
N GLY A 36 -7.35 13.07 -11.49
CA GLY A 36 -5.93 13.18 -11.74
C GLY A 36 -5.52 12.34 -12.95
N VAL A 37 -4.66 12.89 -13.78
CA VAL A 37 -4.19 12.21 -14.99
C VAL A 37 -2.77 11.69 -14.82
N ALA A 38 -2.47 10.59 -15.51
CA ALA A 38 -1.13 10.03 -15.55
C ALA A 38 -0.09 11.08 -15.99
N LEU A 39 1.05 11.15 -15.29
CA LEU A 39 2.06 12.16 -15.53
C LEU A 39 3.36 11.53 -16.03
N GLN A 40 3.68 11.82 -17.29
CA GLN A 40 4.91 11.37 -17.95
C GLN A 40 6.12 12.22 -17.57
N GLY A 41 7.31 11.61 -17.61
CA GLY A 41 8.59 12.33 -17.53
C GLY A 41 8.93 12.88 -16.16
N VAL A 42 8.34 12.33 -15.10
CA VAL A 42 8.73 12.62 -13.72
C VAL A 42 10.01 11.86 -13.39
N MET A 43 11.03 12.55 -12.92
CA MET A 43 12.30 11.99 -12.48
C MET A 43 12.16 11.47 -11.04
N ILE A 44 12.31 10.17 -10.86
CA ILE A 44 12.22 9.51 -9.56
C ILE A 44 13.59 8.90 -9.24
N ARG A 45 14.11 9.17 -8.05
CA ARG A 45 15.37 8.61 -7.56
C ARG A 45 15.17 7.98 -6.19
N MET A 46 15.70 6.77 -6.04
CA MET A 46 15.73 6.05 -4.77
C MET A 46 17.11 6.22 -4.09
N ARG A 47 17.13 6.26 -2.77
CA ARG A 47 18.39 6.34 -2.00
C ARG A 47 19.24 5.09 -2.26
N GLY A 48 20.53 5.30 -2.49
CA GLY A 48 21.48 4.23 -2.77
C GLY A 48 21.52 3.77 -4.22
N GLN A 49 20.73 4.40 -5.13
CA GLN A 49 20.81 4.15 -6.56
C GLN A 49 21.46 5.31 -7.29
N MET A 50 22.35 5.01 -8.23
CA MET A 50 22.97 6.01 -9.10
C MET A 50 22.01 6.53 -10.16
N ASN A 51 21.16 5.64 -10.68
CA ASN A 51 20.27 5.95 -11.81
C ASN A 51 18.92 6.48 -11.31
N GLN A 52 18.41 7.50 -11.99
CA GLN A 52 17.05 7.97 -11.89
C GLN A 52 16.15 7.26 -12.91
N VAL A 53 14.89 7.11 -12.57
CA VAL A 53 13.87 6.53 -13.45
C VAL A 53 12.90 7.62 -13.88
N LEU A 54 12.42 7.57 -15.10
CA LEU A 54 11.38 8.46 -15.63
C LEU A 54 10.05 7.72 -15.68
N SER A 55 8.97 8.40 -15.30
CA SER A 55 7.62 7.87 -15.52
C SER A 55 7.27 7.84 -17.02
N GLY A 56 6.61 6.77 -17.45
CA GLY A 56 6.12 6.57 -18.82
C GLY A 56 4.91 7.45 -19.17
N GLN A 57 4.39 7.31 -20.38
CA GLN A 57 3.17 8.03 -20.81
C GLN A 57 1.94 7.68 -19.98
N ASP A 58 1.88 6.48 -19.47
CA ASP A 58 0.85 5.98 -18.55
C ASP A 58 1.11 6.33 -17.08
N GLY A 59 2.11 7.15 -16.80
CA GLY A 59 2.54 7.52 -15.45
C GLY A 59 3.31 6.43 -14.71
N ARG A 60 3.44 5.23 -15.26
CA ARG A 60 4.10 4.11 -14.56
C ARG A 60 5.61 4.26 -14.56
N PHE A 61 6.22 3.76 -13.48
CA PHE A 61 7.66 3.64 -13.35
C PHE A 61 8.02 2.35 -12.61
N SER A 62 9.27 1.92 -12.78
CA SER A 62 9.80 0.73 -12.13
C SER A 62 11.18 1.03 -11.56
N LEU A 63 11.32 0.90 -10.24
CA LEU A 63 12.59 1.08 -9.52
C LEU A 63 13.24 -0.28 -9.31
N VAL A 64 14.45 -0.47 -9.79
CA VAL A 64 15.21 -1.69 -9.50
C VAL A 64 15.61 -1.68 -8.03
N VAL A 65 15.22 -2.72 -7.29
CA VAL A 65 15.53 -2.87 -5.87
C VAL A 65 16.48 -4.05 -5.74
N ARG A 66 17.73 -3.78 -5.36
CA ARG A 66 18.73 -4.85 -5.17
C ARG A 66 18.74 -5.29 -3.71
N ASP A 67 18.88 -6.59 -3.50
CA ASP A 67 19.08 -7.22 -2.19
C ASP A 67 17.98 -6.87 -1.15
N LYS A 68 16.75 -6.61 -1.60
CA LYS A 68 15.60 -6.30 -0.75
C LYS A 68 14.57 -7.42 -0.81
N LYS A 69 14.01 -7.77 0.34
CA LYS A 69 12.90 -8.72 0.46
C LYS A 69 11.58 -7.96 0.58
N GLU A 70 10.48 -8.63 0.27
CA GLU A 70 9.12 -8.10 0.50
C GLU A 70 9.01 -7.65 1.97
N GLY A 71 8.54 -6.41 2.19
CA GLY A 71 8.47 -5.79 3.52
C GLY A 71 9.68 -4.95 3.93
N ASP A 72 10.81 -5.02 3.22
CA ASP A 72 11.99 -4.21 3.54
C ASP A 72 11.76 -2.72 3.30
N ALA A 73 12.48 -1.89 4.04
CA ALA A 73 12.40 -0.44 3.87
C ALA A 73 13.14 0.04 2.62
N ILE A 74 12.46 0.88 1.83
CA ILE A 74 13.03 1.65 0.73
C ILE A 74 12.80 3.14 0.97
N VAL A 75 13.60 4.00 0.38
CA VAL A 75 13.53 5.46 0.61
C VAL A 75 13.63 6.20 -0.71
N LEU A 76 12.61 7.01 -1.02
CA LEU A 76 12.68 7.94 -2.13
C LEU A 76 13.61 9.11 -1.77
N GLN A 77 14.59 9.38 -2.62
CA GLN A 77 15.53 10.48 -2.45
C GLN A 77 15.02 11.76 -3.08
N SER A 78 14.41 11.67 -4.25
CA SER A 78 13.83 12.82 -4.94
C SER A 78 12.77 12.39 -5.95
N VAL A 79 11.77 13.26 -6.12
CA VAL A 79 10.76 13.20 -7.18
C VAL A 79 10.70 14.61 -7.79
N ARG A 80 10.95 14.76 -9.09
CA ARG A 80 11.05 16.07 -9.72
C ARG A 80 10.46 16.10 -11.13
N LYS A 81 9.76 17.18 -11.45
CA LYS A 81 9.34 17.55 -12.80
C LYS A 81 9.19 19.07 -12.85
N ALA A 82 9.68 19.70 -13.91
CA ALA A 82 9.53 21.16 -14.11
C ALA A 82 8.05 21.54 -14.15
N GLY A 83 7.68 22.63 -13.45
CA GLY A 83 6.30 23.09 -13.34
C GLY A 83 5.42 22.31 -12.37
N TYR A 84 5.96 21.31 -11.68
CA TYR A 84 5.24 20.48 -10.73
C TYR A 84 5.95 20.38 -9.39
N GLU A 85 5.19 20.17 -8.33
CA GLU A 85 5.71 19.83 -7.02
C GLU A 85 5.07 18.56 -6.48
N LEU A 86 5.75 17.89 -5.56
CA LEU A 86 5.20 16.70 -4.89
C LEU A 86 4.13 17.14 -3.88
N LYS A 87 2.93 16.54 -3.95
CA LYS A 87 1.83 16.84 -3.02
C LYS A 87 2.23 16.57 -1.57
N ASP A 88 2.78 15.40 -1.30
CA ASP A 88 3.27 15.01 0.02
C ASP A 88 4.79 15.01 0.06
N GLN A 89 5.36 16.14 0.44
CA GLN A 89 6.81 16.31 0.58
C GLN A 89 7.41 15.35 1.63
N SER A 90 6.61 14.86 2.58
CA SER A 90 7.07 13.93 3.62
C SER A 90 7.45 12.55 3.06
N MET A 91 7.02 12.21 1.84
CA MET A 91 7.45 10.97 1.17
C MET A 91 8.96 10.93 0.90
N ILE A 92 9.59 12.11 0.75
CA ILE A 92 11.03 12.20 0.51
C ILE A 92 11.78 11.98 1.83
N GLY A 93 12.67 10.99 1.81
CA GLY A 93 13.43 10.60 3.01
C GLY A 93 12.70 9.68 3.97
N LYS A 94 11.38 9.52 3.84
CA LYS A 94 10.60 8.58 4.65
C LYS A 94 10.85 7.14 4.20
N GLN A 95 10.83 6.22 5.16
CA GLN A 95 10.86 4.79 4.87
C GLN A 95 9.49 4.36 4.32
N LEU A 96 9.51 3.84 3.10
CA LEU A 96 8.39 3.16 2.46
C LEU A 96 8.64 1.65 2.52
N VAL A 97 7.60 0.86 2.47
CA VAL A 97 7.70 -0.61 2.46
C VAL A 97 7.82 -1.08 1.01
N TYR A 98 8.87 -1.83 0.71
CA TYR A 98 9.00 -2.50 -0.58
C TYR A 98 7.92 -3.57 -0.73
N SER A 99 7.20 -3.51 -1.85
CA SER A 99 6.25 -4.55 -2.24
C SER A 99 6.25 -4.74 -3.75
N SER A 100 6.44 -5.98 -4.18
CA SER A 100 6.33 -6.35 -5.58
C SER A 100 4.89 -6.27 -6.12
N ARG A 101 3.90 -6.25 -5.22
CA ARG A 101 2.46 -6.29 -5.55
C ARG A 101 1.76 -4.95 -5.40
N VAL A 102 2.23 -4.11 -4.48
CA VAL A 102 1.59 -2.82 -4.17
C VAL A 102 2.42 -1.70 -4.79
N PRO A 103 1.91 -1.01 -5.81
CA PRO A 103 2.63 0.09 -6.43
C PRO A 103 2.69 1.30 -5.50
N ILE A 104 3.78 2.09 -5.60
CA ILE A 104 3.90 3.39 -4.95
C ILE A 104 3.11 4.40 -5.77
N GLU A 105 2.12 5.04 -5.17
CA GLU A 105 1.41 6.16 -5.78
C GLU A 105 2.12 7.48 -5.45
N ILE A 106 2.40 8.28 -6.47
CA ILE A 106 3.00 9.61 -6.37
C ILE A 106 2.03 10.62 -6.98
N VAL A 107 1.59 11.59 -6.18
CA VAL A 107 0.72 12.67 -6.65
C VAL A 107 1.53 13.95 -6.80
N MET A 108 1.48 14.55 -7.99
CA MET A 108 2.15 15.80 -8.32
C MET A 108 1.12 16.92 -8.50
N VAL A 109 1.46 18.10 -8.00
CA VAL A 109 0.64 19.31 -8.11
C VAL A 109 1.20 20.16 -9.23
N ASP A 110 0.38 20.49 -10.21
CA ASP A 110 0.69 21.46 -11.26
C ASP A 110 0.69 22.88 -10.65
N LEU A 111 1.82 23.56 -10.68
CA LEU A 111 1.99 24.86 -10.02
C LEU A 111 1.15 25.96 -10.67
N GLU A 112 0.94 25.93 -11.98
CA GLU A 112 0.09 26.92 -12.66
C GLU A 112 -1.39 26.67 -12.32
N GLN A 113 -1.81 25.40 -12.31
CA GLN A 113 -3.18 25.05 -11.95
C GLN A 113 -3.44 25.41 -10.47
N LEU A 114 -2.49 25.11 -9.59
CA LEU A 114 -2.55 25.46 -8.17
C LEU A 114 -2.74 26.97 -7.98
N ALA A 115 -1.98 27.79 -8.70
CA ALA A 115 -2.10 29.25 -8.62
C ALA A 115 -3.49 29.74 -9.08
N ARG A 116 -4.00 29.18 -10.18
CA ARG A 116 -5.36 29.51 -10.68
C ARG A 116 -6.45 29.11 -9.69
N ASP A 117 -6.36 27.91 -9.15
CA ASP A 117 -7.36 27.41 -8.20
C ASP A 117 -7.32 28.19 -6.88
N LYS A 118 -6.12 28.48 -6.38
CA LYS A 118 -5.94 29.32 -5.19
C LYS A 118 -6.59 30.71 -5.41
N GLN A 119 -6.29 31.38 -6.50
CA GLN A 119 -6.86 32.69 -6.80
C GLN A 119 -8.39 32.64 -6.93
N ARG A 120 -8.94 31.61 -7.58
CA ARG A 120 -10.39 31.41 -7.71
C ARG A 120 -11.07 31.24 -6.35
N ILE A 121 -10.48 30.40 -5.48
CA ILE A 121 -11.03 30.13 -4.14
C ILE A 121 -10.92 31.40 -3.27
N GLU A 122 -9.80 32.12 -3.30
CA GLU A 122 -9.62 33.39 -2.59
C GLU A 122 -10.67 34.42 -2.98
N GLN A 123 -10.89 34.63 -4.27
CA GLN A 123 -11.87 35.58 -4.77
C GLN A 123 -13.29 35.22 -4.31
N LYS A 124 -13.69 33.96 -4.40
CA LYS A 124 -15.01 33.52 -3.93
C LYS A 124 -15.18 33.67 -2.43
N ALA A 125 -14.21 33.23 -1.65
CA ALA A 125 -14.23 33.37 -0.20
C ALA A 125 -14.35 34.83 0.22
N TYR A 126 -13.61 35.72 -0.45
CA TYR A 126 -13.68 37.16 -0.21
C TYR A 126 -15.07 37.73 -0.52
N GLN A 127 -15.64 37.39 -1.69
CA GLN A 127 -16.99 37.84 -2.08
C GLN A 127 -18.07 37.41 -1.08
N VAL A 128 -18.01 36.17 -0.61
CA VAL A 128 -18.95 35.64 0.39
C VAL A 128 -18.78 36.34 1.73
N ALA A 129 -17.55 36.55 2.18
CA ALA A 129 -17.26 37.27 3.41
C ALA A 129 -17.81 38.71 3.35
N GLU A 130 -17.59 39.43 2.24
CA GLU A 130 -18.08 40.77 2.04
C GLU A 130 -19.61 40.85 2.01
N GLN A 131 -20.26 39.93 1.27
CA GLN A 131 -21.72 39.84 1.24
C GLN A 131 -22.30 39.57 2.63
N ASN A 132 -21.69 38.67 3.40
CA ASN A 132 -22.14 38.40 4.76
C ASN A 132 -21.91 39.58 5.70
N TYR A 133 -20.80 40.30 5.56
CA TYR A 133 -20.54 41.52 6.30
C TYR A 133 -21.60 42.57 6.01
N GLN A 134 -21.87 42.89 4.74
CA GLN A 134 -22.87 43.85 4.34
C GLN A 134 -24.29 43.47 4.78
N LYS A 135 -24.64 42.18 4.70
CA LYS A 135 -25.96 41.69 5.18
C LYS A 135 -26.10 41.89 6.68
N LYS A 136 -25.09 41.55 7.47
CA LYS A 136 -25.11 41.75 8.94
C LYS A 136 -25.13 43.22 9.31
N GLN A 137 -24.36 44.05 8.61
CA GLN A 137 -24.37 45.50 8.81
C GLN A 137 -25.78 46.06 8.61
N LYS A 138 -26.45 45.71 7.49
CA LYS A 138 -27.83 46.16 7.22
C LYS A 138 -28.85 45.65 8.25
N GLN A 139 -28.64 44.45 8.79
CA GLN A 139 -29.46 43.93 9.90
C GLN A 139 -29.30 44.76 11.16
N LEU A 140 -28.05 45.10 11.55
CA LEU A 140 -27.78 45.96 12.68
C LEU A 140 -28.37 47.36 12.52
N GLU A 141 -28.27 47.96 11.34
CA GLU A 141 -28.91 49.24 11.00
C GLU A 141 -30.43 49.17 11.14
N GLY A 142 -31.07 48.12 10.64
CA GLY A 142 -32.54 47.90 10.78
C GLY A 142 -32.97 47.71 12.24
N GLN A 143 -32.17 47.00 13.03
CA GLN A 143 -32.41 46.83 14.48
C GLN A 143 -32.26 48.15 15.26
N LEU A 144 -31.33 49.00 14.86
CA LEU A 144 -31.18 50.35 15.43
C LEU A 144 -32.39 51.22 15.07
N GLN A 145 -32.82 51.21 13.79
CA GLN A 145 -33.98 51.98 13.32
C GLN A 145 -35.28 51.54 13.99
N SER A 146 -35.45 50.24 14.25
CA SER A 146 -36.60 49.71 14.97
C SER A 146 -36.51 49.80 16.50
N GLN A 147 -35.54 50.53 17.01
CA GLN A 147 -35.27 50.70 18.44
C GLN A 147 -35.04 49.41 19.22
N GLN A 148 -34.67 48.32 18.54
CA GLN A 148 -34.28 47.03 19.17
C GLN A 148 -32.85 47.07 19.73
N LEU A 149 -32.03 48.01 19.25
CA LEU A 149 -30.66 48.25 19.76
C LEU A 149 -30.50 49.71 20.19
N THR A 150 -29.72 49.91 21.25
CA THR A 150 -29.23 51.25 21.57
C THR A 150 -28.06 51.62 20.64
N ILE A 151 -27.76 52.92 20.55
CA ILE A 151 -26.61 53.41 19.75
C ILE A 151 -25.29 52.79 20.25
N GLU A 152 -25.15 52.60 21.55
CA GLU A 152 -23.97 51.99 22.15
C GLU A 152 -23.82 50.50 21.76
N GLN A 153 -24.92 49.75 21.84
CA GLN A 153 -24.95 48.33 21.43
C GLN A 153 -24.68 48.19 19.92
N TYR A 154 -25.24 49.08 19.07
CA TYR A 154 -24.99 49.12 17.65
C TYR A 154 -23.46 49.30 17.37
N ARG A 155 -22.82 50.30 18.01
CA ARG A 155 -21.41 50.55 17.83
C ARG A 155 -20.55 49.36 18.23
N GLN A 156 -20.84 48.74 19.38
CA GLN A 156 -20.10 47.55 19.83
C GLN A 156 -20.25 46.38 18.87
N GLN A 157 -21.46 46.09 18.39
CA GLN A 157 -21.69 45.00 17.45
C GLN A 157 -21.09 45.27 16.08
N LEU A 158 -21.12 46.50 15.62
CA LEU A 158 -20.47 46.90 14.36
C LEU A 158 -18.95 46.75 14.44
N GLN A 159 -18.35 47.18 15.53
CA GLN A 159 -16.91 47.00 15.75
C GLN A 159 -16.54 45.50 15.78
N GLN A 160 -17.31 44.69 16.49
CA GLN A 160 -17.08 43.24 16.56
C GLN A 160 -17.24 42.57 15.20
N LEU A 161 -18.22 43.02 14.40
CA LEU A 161 -18.42 42.55 13.04
C LEU A 161 -17.22 42.87 12.13
N GLN A 162 -16.65 44.09 12.25
CA GLN A 162 -15.48 44.52 11.52
C GLN A 162 -14.24 43.71 11.93
N GLU A 163 -13.98 43.53 13.22
CA GLU A 163 -12.84 42.73 13.72
C GLU A 163 -12.94 41.27 13.22
N ASN A 164 -14.14 40.70 13.21
CA ASN A 164 -14.34 39.34 12.71
C ASN A 164 -14.10 39.25 11.19
N PHE A 165 -14.49 40.26 10.42
CA PHE A 165 -14.25 40.33 8.98
C PHE A 165 -12.75 40.42 8.68
N GLU A 166 -11.99 41.27 9.39
CA GLU A 166 -10.54 41.40 9.23
C GLU A 166 -9.80 40.08 9.59
N LYS A 167 -10.21 39.43 10.70
CA LYS A 167 -9.68 38.10 11.05
C LYS A 167 -9.96 37.07 9.98
N TYR A 168 -11.18 37.06 9.41
CA TYR A 168 -11.51 36.14 8.36
C TYR A 168 -10.67 36.37 7.08
N GLN A 169 -10.49 37.65 6.71
CA GLN A 169 -9.64 38.01 5.56
C GLN A 169 -8.21 37.49 5.70
N SER A 170 -7.63 37.56 6.91
CA SER A 170 -6.28 37.04 7.17
C SER A 170 -6.15 35.52 7.00
N LEU A 171 -7.26 34.77 7.09
CA LEU A 171 -7.29 33.33 6.95
C LEU A 171 -7.56 32.85 5.52
N ILE A 172 -8.13 33.70 4.65
CA ILE A 172 -8.55 33.31 3.29
C ILE A 172 -7.40 32.72 2.49
N GLY A 173 -6.21 33.33 2.52
CA GLY A 173 -5.05 32.85 1.78
C GLY A 173 -4.60 31.43 2.18
N ASN A 174 -4.58 31.16 3.48
CA ASN A 174 -4.22 29.84 4.00
C ASN A 174 -5.31 28.80 3.68
N MET A 175 -6.57 29.19 3.75
CA MET A 175 -7.70 28.35 3.34
C MET A 175 -7.61 27.98 1.86
N ALA A 176 -7.44 28.97 1.00
CA ALA A 176 -7.38 28.78 -0.45
C ALA A 176 -6.21 27.87 -0.84
N GLU A 177 -5.05 28.03 -0.23
CA GLU A 177 -3.90 27.15 -0.42
C GLU A 177 -4.23 25.71 -0.07
N ARG A 178 -4.85 25.47 1.08
CA ARG A 178 -5.21 24.13 1.55
C ARG A 178 -6.22 23.45 0.62
N TYR A 179 -7.29 24.17 0.21
CA TYR A 179 -8.31 23.61 -0.68
C TYR A 179 -7.79 23.40 -2.10
N ALA A 180 -6.96 24.30 -2.63
CA ALA A 180 -6.34 24.12 -3.94
C ALA A 180 -5.39 22.91 -4.01
N ARG A 181 -4.89 22.43 -2.86
CA ARG A 181 -4.05 21.21 -2.75
C ARG A 181 -4.84 19.96 -2.40
N THR A 182 -6.16 20.05 -2.27
CA THR A 182 -7.02 18.89 -1.96
C THR A 182 -7.07 17.95 -3.15
N ASP A 183 -6.79 16.66 -2.91
CA ASP A 183 -6.87 15.61 -3.93
C ASP A 183 -8.25 14.96 -3.90
N TYR A 184 -9.09 15.34 -4.85
CA TYR A 184 -10.46 14.87 -4.94
C TYR A 184 -10.59 13.40 -5.32
N ASP A 185 -9.55 12.76 -5.85
CA ASP A 185 -9.57 11.32 -6.15
C ASP A 185 -9.63 10.45 -4.90
N HIS A 186 -9.05 10.95 -3.80
CA HIS A 186 -8.97 10.24 -2.52
C HIS A 186 -10.06 10.63 -1.52
N LEU A 187 -10.95 11.56 -1.88
CA LEU A 187 -12.08 11.94 -1.05
C LEU A 187 -13.25 10.98 -1.27
N ASP A 188 -13.93 10.63 -0.18
CA ASP A 188 -15.21 9.97 -0.30
C ASP A 188 -16.29 10.94 -0.88
N SER A 189 -17.47 10.42 -1.19
CA SER A 189 -18.52 11.19 -1.83
C SER A 189 -19.00 12.38 -0.99
N LEU A 190 -19.01 12.24 0.34
CA LEU A 190 -19.45 13.26 1.26
C LEU A 190 -18.39 14.36 1.42
N ASP A 191 -17.14 13.95 1.70
CA ASP A 191 -16.02 14.88 1.81
C ASP A 191 -15.88 15.72 0.54
N ARG A 192 -16.07 15.09 -0.63
CA ARG A 192 -16.06 15.77 -1.92
C ARG A 192 -17.13 16.86 -1.99
N VAL A 193 -18.38 16.54 -1.63
CA VAL A 193 -19.48 17.52 -1.66
C VAL A 193 -19.25 18.66 -0.68
N ILE A 194 -18.79 18.36 0.55
CA ILE A 194 -18.47 19.39 1.54
C ILE A 194 -17.36 20.32 1.04
N ASN A 195 -16.26 19.75 0.52
CA ASN A 195 -15.15 20.55 -0.01
C ASN A 195 -15.61 21.44 -1.19
N ILE A 196 -16.43 20.93 -2.10
CA ILE A 196 -17.02 21.72 -3.20
C ILE A 196 -17.87 22.87 -2.66
N CYS A 197 -18.72 22.62 -1.65
CA CYS A 197 -19.50 23.68 -1.02
C CYS A 197 -18.61 24.77 -0.44
N ILE A 198 -17.53 24.40 0.26
CA ILE A 198 -16.60 25.36 0.85
C ILE A 198 -15.88 26.17 -0.24
N GLU A 199 -15.38 25.52 -1.30
CA GLU A 199 -14.72 26.20 -2.42
C GLU A 199 -15.67 27.19 -3.14
N ASN A 200 -16.95 26.88 -3.17
CA ASN A 200 -17.99 27.74 -3.75
C ASN A 200 -18.48 28.83 -2.79
N GLY A 201 -18.04 28.82 -1.53
CA GLY A 201 -18.51 29.74 -0.50
C GLY A 201 -19.91 29.42 0.03
N GLU A 202 -20.44 28.22 -0.23
CA GLU A 202 -21.74 27.74 0.26
C GLU A 202 -21.59 27.21 1.71
N LEU A 203 -21.13 28.08 2.64
CA LEU A 203 -20.73 27.67 3.97
C LEU A 203 -21.87 27.10 4.81
N ASP A 204 -23.08 27.69 4.72
CA ASP A 204 -24.28 27.21 5.43
C ASP A 204 -24.65 25.79 5.01
N LYS A 205 -24.47 25.48 3.71
CA LYS A 205 -24.71 24.15 3.16
C LYS A 205 -23.64 23.15 3.61
N ALA A 206 -22.39 23.56 3.61
CA ALA A 206 -21.28 22.74 4.13
C ALA A 206 -21.50 22.42 5.62
N ASP A 207 -21.86 23.42 6.43
CA ASP A 207 -22.16 23.28 7.86
C ASP A 207 -23.34 22.32 8.08
N SER A 208 -24.45 22.50 7.35
CA SER A 208 -25.60 21.60 7.41
C SER A 208 -25.23 20.15 7.07
N LEU A 209 -24.41 19.93 6.04
CA LEU A 209 -23.94 18.60 5.67
C LEU A 209 -23.06 17.98 6.77
N ILE A 210 -22.15 18.75 7.35
CA ILE A 210 -21.31 18.30 8.45
C ILE A 210 -22.17 17.90 9.65
N HIS A 211 -23.12 18.76 10.08
CA HIS A 211 -23.99 18.46 11.20
C HIS A 211 -24.94 17.29 10.98
N THR A 212 -25.39 17.08 9.74
CA THR A 212 -26.30 15.96 9.42
C THR A 212 -25.61 14.61 9.42
N VAL A 213 -24.31 14.57 9.10
CA VAL A 213 -23.57 13.31 8.87
C VAL A 213 -22.51 13.06 9.94
N PHE A 214 -21.99 14.09 10.55
CA PHE A 214 -20.97 14.00 11.60
C PHE A 214 -21.57 14.23 12.99
N ASP A 215 -22.30 13.24 13.48
CA ASP A 215 -22.37 13.07 14.92
C ASP A 215 -21.04 12.48 15.40
N PRO A 216 -20.25 13.21 16.22
CA PRO A 216 -18.97 12.74 16.73
C PRO A 216 -19.05 11.39 17.46
N THR A 217 -20.19 11.12 18.11
CA THR A 217 -20.45 9.86 18.81
C THR A 217 -20.58 8.70 17.82
N THR A 218 -21.31 8.89 16.74
CA THR A 218 -21.46 7.87 15.67
C THR A 218 -20.13 7.56 14.98
N VAL A 219 -19.28 8.56 14.73
CA VAL A 219 -17.94 8.35 14.13
C VAL A 219 -17.03 7.58 15.10
N LEU A 220 -17.05 7.92 16.39
CA LEU A 220 -16.29 7.20 17.41
C LEU A 220 -16.75 5.75 17.57
N GLU A 221 -18.04 5.50 17.54
CA GLU A 221 -18.63 4.15 17.64
C GLU A 221 -18.29 3.31 16.40
N ARG A 222 -18.40 3.87 15.18
CA ARG A 222 -17.98 3.21 13.94
C ARG A 222 -16.49 2.84 13.97
N ASN A 223 -15.63 3.75 14.42
CA ASN A 223 -14.20 3.49 14.57
C ASN A 223 -13.90 2.40 15.61
N ARG A 224 -14.62 2.38 16.75
CA ARG A 224 -14.48 1.32 17.75
C ARG A 224 -14.93 -0.03 17.20
N SER A 225 -16.07 -0.07 16.52
CA SER A 225 -16.60 -1.28 15.88
C SER A 225 -15.66 -1.80 14.80
N ALA A 226 -15.17 -0.94 13.91
CA ALA A 226 -14.21 -1.31 12.87
C ALA A 226 -12.89 -1.85 13.45
N LYS A 227 -12.37 -1.22 14.52
CA LYS A 227 -11.17 -1.71 15.22
C LYS A 227 -11.40 -3.07 15.88
N ALA A 228 -12.59 -3.29 16.49
CA ALA A 228 -12.95 -4.56 17.09
C ALA A 228 -13.05 -5.67 16.02
N GLU A 229 -13.66 -5.37 14.87
CA GLU A 229 -13.76 -6.31 13.75
C GLU A 229 -12.38 -6.68 13.18
N VAL A 230 -11.49 -5.68 13.00
CA VAL A 230 -10.11 -5.93 12.55
C VAL A 230 -9.36 -6.82 13.54
N ARG A 231 -9.49 -6.54 14.86
CA ARG A 231 -8.88 -7.38 15.90
C ARG A 231 -9.39 -8.82 15.85
N ALA A 232 -10.70 -9.01 15.75
CA ALA A 232 -11.29 -10.34 15.64
C ALA A 232 -10.79 -11.12 14.41
N LYS A 233 -10.64 -10.42 13.25
CA LYS A 233 -10.06 -11.01 12.04
C LYS A 233 -8.59 -11.37 12.21
N MET A 234 -7.81 -10.54 12.91
CA MET A 234 -6.40 -10.84 13.21
C MET A 234 -6.27 -12.03 14.15
N GLU A 235 -7.09 -12.13 15.20
CA GLU A 235 -7.11 -13.26 16.11
C GLU A 235 -7.47 -14.56 15.39
N LEU A 236 -8.49 -14.53 14.51
CA LEU A 236 -8.86 -15.68 13.69
C LEU A 236 -7.73 -16.11 12.75
N ALA A 237 -7.07 -15.15 12.08
CA ALA A 237 -5.95 -15.44 11.21
C ALA A 237 -4.77 -16.07 11.99
N GLN A 238 -4.50 -15.60 13.21
CA GLN A 238 -3.49 -16.19 14.07
C GLN A 238 -3.83 -17.62 14.46
N GLN A 239 -5.07 -17.90 14.84
CA GLN A 239 -5.53 -19.27 15.15
C GLN A 239 -5.38 -20.23 13.95
N ILE A 240 -5.63 -19.74 12.72
CA ILE A 240 -5.45 -20.54 11.50
C ILE A 240 -3.96 -20.85 11.29
N ILE A 241 -3.08 -19.85 11.50
CA ILE A 241 -1.62 -20.03 11.38
C ILE A 241 -1.12 -21.03 12.42
N ASP A 242 -1.56 -20.92 13.67
CA ASP A 242 -1.14 -21.79 14.76
C ASP A 242 -1.55 -23.25 14.48
N ARG A 243 -2.81 -23.45 14.01
CA ARG A 243 -3.30 -24.77 13.61
C ARG A 243 -2.53 -25.34 12.42
N ALA A 244 -2.24 -24.53 11.39
CA ALA A 244 -1.42 -24.96 10.25
C ALA A 244 0.00 -25.36 10.68
N ASN A 245 0.59 -24.66 11.66
CA ASN A 245 1.88 -25.01 12.21
C ASN A 245 1.84 -26.34 12.98
N GLU A 246 0.78 -26.59 13.77
CA GLU A 246 0.57 -27.88 14.45
C GLU A 246 0.44 -29.03 13.45
N ASP A 247 -0.32 -28.84 12.37
CA ASP A 247 -0.47 -29.83 11.29
C ASP A 247 0.85 -30.10 10.59
N MET A 248 1.65 -29.07 10.32
CA MET A 248 2.99 -29.22 9.74
C MET A 248 3.95 -29.99 10.65
N GLU A 249 3.91 -29.76 11.95
CA GLU A 249 4.70 -30.51 12.93
C GLU A 249 4.26 -31.99 13.05
N ALA A 250 2.94 -32.24 12.92
CA ALA A 250 2.42 -33.61 12.88
C ALA A 250 2.92 -34.36 11.63
N LEU A 251 2.79 -33.71 10.45
CA LEU A 251 3.29 -34.30 9.18
C LEU A 251 4.80 -34.56 9.23
N ARG A 252 5.57 -33.68 9.85
CA ARG A 252 7.02 -33.87 10.02
C ARG A 252 7.32 -35.10 10.88
N ARG A 253 6.61 -35.29 12.00
CA ARG A 253 6.77 -36.46 12.88
C ARG A 253 6.42 -37.76 12.16
N ASP A 254 5.33 -37.77 11.37
CA ASP A 254 4.93 -38.92 10.59
C ASP A 254 5.98 -39.28 9.51
N LYS A 255 6.52 -38.28 8.84
CA LYS A 255 7.63 -38.45 7.87
C LYS A 255 8.87 -39.05 8.54
N ASP A 256 9.28 -38.52 9.69
CA ASP A 256 10.44 -39.00 10.43
C ASP A 256 10.24 -40.42 10.95
N TYR A 257 9.03 -40.79 11.36
CA TYR A 257 8.68 -42.12 11.72
C TYR A 257 8.76 -43.09 10.53
N ALA A 258 8.16 -42.74 9.41
CA ALA A 258 8.22 -43.55 8.19
C ALA A 258 9.64 -43.76 7.68
N LEU A 259 10.51 -42.75 7.74
CA LEU A 259 11.93 -42.90 7.38
C LEU A 259 12.70 -43.82 8.33
N ARG A 260 12.37 -43.79 9.62
CA ARG A 260 12.96 -44.74 10.58
C ARG A 260 12.52 -46.19 10.25
N VAL A 261 11.25 -46.42 9.91
CA VAL A 261 10.76 -47.74 9.49
C VAL A 261 11.48 -48.18 8.21
N ALA A 262 11.67 -47.31 7.25
CA ALA A 262 12.41 -47.62 6.04
C ALA A 262 13.89 -48.02 6.35
N ALA A 263 14.57 -47.28 7.22
CA ALA A 263 15.94 -47.65 7.64
C ALA A 263 16.02 -48.97 8.39
N LEU A 264 15.08 -49.21 9.30
CA LEU A 264 15.03 -50.52 10.01
C LEU A 264 14.77 -51.68 9.04
N SER A 265 13.93 -51.45 8.00
CA SER A 265 13.72 -52.46 6.96
C SER A 265 14.94 -52.75 6.14
N GLU A 266 15.78 -51.75 5.84
CA GLU A 266 17.07 -51.93 5.14
C GLU A 266 18.07 -52.70 6.03
N ASN A 267 18.15 -52.40 7.32
CA ASN A 267 19.05 -53.10 8.27
C ASN A 267 18.64 -54.56 8.39
N LEU A 268 17.33 -54.86 8.52
CA LEU A 268 16.81 -56.23 8.54
C LEU A 268 17.13 -56.98 7.25
N ALA A 269 17.02 -56.34 6.10
CA ALA A 269 17.38 -56.94 4.83
C ALA A 269 18.87 -57.33 4.77
N GLU A 270 19.78 -56.50 5.33
CA GLU A 270 21.21 -56.82 5.42
C GLU A 270 21.47 -58.02 6.33
N GLU A 271 20.79 -58.15 7.46
CA GLU A 271 20.87 -59.31 8.33
C GLU A 271 20.35 -60.58 7.64
N PHE A 272 19.24 -60.57 6.92
CA PHE A 272 18.71 -61.70 6.15
C PHE A 272 19.69 -62.11 5.04
N LEU A 273 20.33 -61.16 4.37
CA LEU A 273 21.39 -61.44 3.38
C LEU A 273 22.59 -62.13 4.00
N ALA A 274 23.03 -61.69 5.16
CA ALA A 274 24.12 -62.31 5.89
C ALA A 274 23.81 -63.77 6.28
N ASN A 275 22.53 -64.08 6.53
CA ASN A 275 22.05 -65.42 6.85
C ASN A 275 21.72 -66.29 5.62
N GLY A 276 21.85 -65.72 4.39
CA GLY A 276 21.57 -66.40 3.13
C GLY A 276 20.10 -66.37 2.70
N GLU A 277 19.23 -65.66 3.42
CA GLU A 277 17.80 -65.60 3.19
C GLU A 277 17.45 -64.50 2.19
N LYS A 278 17.80 -64.66 0.92
CA LYS A 278 17.70 -63.64 -0.14
C LYS A 278 16.28 -63.12 -0.40
N GLU A 279 15.30 -64.02 -0.38
CA GLU A 279 13.89 -63.69 -0.65
C GLU A 279 13.32 -62.72 0.41
N LEU A 280 13.60 -62.99 1.69
CA LEU A 280 13.19 -62.12 2.79
C LEU A 280 13.90 -60.76 2.73
N ALA A 281 15.19 -60.76 2.37
CA ALA A 281 15.95 -59.51 2.20
C ALA A 281 15.32 -58.61 1.11
N VAL A 282 14.93 -59.19 -0.03
CA VAL A 282 14.25 -58.45 -1.11
C VAL A 282 12.92 -57.89 -0.66
N ASP A 283 12.11 -58.67 0.12
CA ASP A 283 10.81 -58.20 0.64
C ASP A 283 10.97 -56.99 1.55
N TYR A 284 11.96 -56.98 2.47
CA TYR A 284 12.18 -55.85 3.33
C TYR A 284 12.74 -54.63 2.57
N LEU A 285 13.60 -54.82 1.55
CA LEU A 285 14.04 -53.72 0.69
C LEU A 285 12.89 -53.11 -0.12
N GLN A 286 11.91 -53.94 -0.57
CA GLN A 286 10.73 -53.45 -1.24
C GLN A 286 9.84 -52.58 -0.33
N LYS A 287 9.74 -52.94 0.97
CA LYS A 287 9.01 -52.14 1.97
C LYS A 287 9.68 -50.78 2.15
N SER A 288 11.04 -50.75 2.29
CA SER A 288 11.77 -49.47 2.35
C SER A 288 11.62 -48.65 1.08
N LEU A 289 11.67 -49.28 -0.10
CA LEU A 289 11.49 -48.64 -1.39
C LEU A 289 10.12 -47.99 -1.50
N ALA A 290 9.06 -48.64 -1.08
CA ALA A 290 7.70 -48.11 -1.11
C ALA A 290 7.58 -46.83 -0.25
N ILE A 291 8.15 -46.84 0.96
CA ILE A 291 8.15 -45.67 1.84
C ILE A 291 8.95 -44.53 1.22
N LYS A 292 10.17 -44.79 0.72
CA LYS A 292 11.02 -43.76 0.13
C LYS A 292 10.43 -43.16 -1.13
N ARG A 293 9.73 -43.93 -1.96
CA ARG A 293 8.98 -43.41 -3.13
C ARG A 293 7.93 -42.37 -2.74
N ILE A 294 7.15 -42.67 -1.69
CA ILE A 294 6.15 -41.73 -1.19
C ILE A 294 6.74 -40.44 -0.66
N ILE A 295 7.91 -40.52 0.00
CA ILE A 295 8.53 -39.37 0.69
C ILE A 295 9.38 -38.50 -0.24
N TYR A 296 10.15 -39.14 -1.15
CA TYR A 296 11.16 -38.48 -1.97
C TYR A 296 10.80 -38.42 -3.47
N GLY A 297 9.83 -39.21 -3.92
CA GLY A 297 9.49 -39.36 -5.35
C GLY A 297 10.35 -40.42 -6.04
N ASP A 298 9.82 -40.95 -7.18
CA ASP A 298 10.44 -42.07 -7.92
C ASP A 298 11.85 -41.79 -8.46
N ASP A 299 12.15 -40.54 -8.82
CA ASP A 299 13.41 -40.15 -9.45
C ASP A 299 14.50 -39.72 -8.44
N SER A 300 14.28 -39.92 -7.14
CA SER A 300 15.25 -39.50 -6.12
C SER A 300 16.45 -40.46 -6.01
N ALA A 301 17.57 -39.91 -5.56
CA ALA A 301 18.77 -40.68 -5.32
C ALA A 301 18.58 -41.77 -4.25
N GLU A 302 17.73 -41.48 -3.24
CA GLU A 302 17.38 -42.36 -2.13
C GLU A 302 16.59 -43.60 -2.61
N VAL A 303 15.70 -43.40 -3.57
CA VAL A 303 14.94 -44.49 -4.23
C VAL A 303 15.85 -45.31 -5.13
N GLY A 304 16.65 -44.65 -5.97
CA GLY A 304 17.62 -45.31 -6.85
C GLY A 304 18.62 -46.20 -6.11
N ALA A 305 19.08 -45.78 -4.92
CA ALA A 305 19.99 -46.57 -4.09
C ALA A 305 19.37 -47.88 -3.62
N VAL A 306 18.12 -47.90 -3.18
CA VAL A 306 17.41 -49.12 -2.74
C VAL A 306 17.08 -50.02 -3.92
N GLN A 307 16.66 -49.45 -5.07
CA GLN A 307 16.42 -50.23 -6.30
C GLN A 307 17.69 -51.00 -6.74
N LYS A 308 18.83 -50.34 -6.73
CA LYS A 308 20.09 -50.94 -7.07
C LYS A 308 20.47 -52.07 -6.13
N LYS A 309 20.24 -51.94 -4.80
CA LYS A 309 20.40 -53.04 -3.84
C LYS A 309 19.53 -54.25 -4.19
N ILE A 310 18.26 -54.05 -4.53
CA ILE A 310 17.34 -55.13 -4.93
C ILE A 310 17.83 -55.85 -6.19
N GLU A 311 18.29 -55.10 -7.19
CA GLU A 311 18.80 -55.65 -8.46
C GLU A 311 20.08 -56.49 -8.26
N THR A 312 20.89 -56.11 -7.30
CA THR A 312 22.15 -56.82 -7.01
C THR A 312 21.92 -58.17 -6.29
N ILE A 313 20.79 -58.35 -5.60
CA ILE A 313 20.44 -59.55 -4.85
C ILE A 313 19.75 -60.58 -5.72
N LYS A 314 18.97 -60.14 -6.70
CA LYS A 314 18.32 -60.98 -7.71
C LYS A 314 19.30 -61.62 -8.66
#